data_831b74d8d79bd0ac702e44a0ac93dc54
#
_entry.id   831b74d8d79bd0ac702e44a0ac93dc54
#
_cell.length_a   1.000
_cell.length_b   1.000
_cell.length_c   1.000
_cell.angle_alpha   90.00
_cell.angle_beta   90.00
_cell.angle_gamma   90.00
#
_symmetry.space_group_name_H-M   'P 1'
#
loop_
_entity.id
_entity.type
_entity.pdbx_description
1 polymer ?
#
loop_
_entity_poly.entity_id
_entity_poly.type
_entity_poly.pdbx_seq_one_letter_code
_entity_poly.pdbx_strand_id
1 'polypeptide(L)'
;MGNMFGIDAKIRFNKTYNLDFQYGNSFSEEPNKDWILSSDVIEGKTVALDGEKFSGNAFSIGFNRVSEHWGTSIDYDQLSPLFRADMGFVTQNNFREFSFRQSYINQTDKKVTMTFAAIETEIQYNFTGKLKRVHFLPIYSMMFKNGFSFNYAYSYNIYEEYNGDEFKNFASNFIGFRYSPNEKISIFSRNLIGKTIAYNISNPEVGKRMRLNLRISFRPNDKLSFSPSISSESMKYIESNEKIHSGYIFRLNSKYQFSNDLSFKIITEYNDFSSTLFMQPLLKWNPNPSTVFYIGGNTNINHFKSSEKKWLTDNSQLFLKLQYLFKIN
;
A
#
# COMPACT_ATOMS: atom_id res chain seq x y z
N MET A 1 -9.31 1.17 -28.48
CA MET A 1 -8.03 0.48 -28.78
C MET A 1 -6.89 1.34 -28.30
N GLY A 2 -5.88 0.77 -27.58
CA GLY A 2 -4.77 1.56 -27.02
C GLY A 2 -3.43 1.10 -27.58
N ASN A 3 -2.58 2.04 -27.95
CA ASN A 3 -1.19 1.83 -28.35
C ASN A 3 -0.27 2.67 -27.43
N MET A 4 0.89 2.13 -27.10
CA MET A 4 1.90 2.83 -26.32
C MET A 4 3.27 2.62 -26.96
N PHE A 5 4.01 3.70 -27.12
CA PHE A 5 5.39 3.68 -27.60
C PHE A 5 6.28 4.32 -26.55
N GLY A 6 7.44 3.76 -26.31
CA GLY A 6 8.35 4.31 -25.33
C GLY A 6 9.80 4.01 -25.64
N ILE A 7 10.67 4.77 -25.02
CA ILE A 7 12.11 4.59 -25.01
C ILE A 7 12.62 4.75 -23.59
N ASP A 8 13.51 3.89 -23.17
CA ASP A 8 14.21 3.98 -21.91
C ASP A 8 15.71 3.87 -22.08
N ALA A 9 16.45 4.48 -21.18
CA ALA A 9 17.89 4.39 -21.11
C ALA A 9 18.37 4.39 -19.65
N LYS A 10 19.37 3.59 -19.36
CA LYS A 10 20.05 3.54 -18.08
C LYS A 10 21.56 3.62 -18.28
N ILE A 11 22.15 4.68 -17.72
CA ILE A 11 23.58 4.92 -17.80
C ILE A 11 24.16 4.79 -16.40
N ARG A 12 25.14 3.91 -16.23
CA ARG A 12 25.88 3.74 -14.99
C ARG A 12 27.32 4.15 -15.17
N PHE A 13 27.83 5.04 -14.31
CA PHE A 13 29.21 5.51 -14.33
C PHE A 13 29.82 5.55 -12.92
N ASN A 14 31.15 5.38 -12.88
CA ASN A 14 31.91 5.31 -11.62
C ASN A 14 31.34 4.34 -10.56
N LYS A 15 30.65 3.28 -10.98
CA LYS A 15 30.02 2.25 -10.12
C LYS A 15 28.98 2.77 -9.11
N THR A 16 28.98 4.08 -8.82
CA THR A 16 28.16 4.72 -7.77
C THR A 16 27.06 5.60 -8.33
N TYR A 17 27.13 6.00 -9.59
CA TYR A 17 26.17 6.91 -10.21
C TYR A 17 25.33 6.19 -11.26
N ASN A 18 24.02 6.44 -11.23
CA ASN A 18 23.09 6.01 -12.26
C ASN A 18 22.28 7.21 -12.76
N LEU A 19 22.10 7.28 -14.07
CA LEU A 19 21.15 8.15 -14.72
C LEU A 19 20.14 7.26 -15.41
N ASP A 20 18.88 7.38 -15.03
CA ASP A 20 17.76 6.66 -15.61
C ASP A 20 16.90 7.65 -16.39
N PHE A 21 16.45 7.28 -17.58
CA PHE A 21 15.60 8.08 -18.44
C PHE A 21 14.50 7.21 -19.00
N GLN A 22 13.27 7.71 -19.00
CA GLN A 22 12.13 7.07 -19.65
C GLN A 22 11.25 8.11 -20.33
N TYR A 23 10.79 7.79 -21.52
CA TYR A 23 9.79 8.56 -22.24
C TYR A 23 8.77 7.61 -22.84
N GLY A 24 7.50 7.92 -22.70
CA GLY A 24 6.41 7.14 -23.28
C GLY A 24 5.32 8.03 -23.85
N ASN A 25 4.72 7.59 -24.95
CA ASN A 25 3.53 8.18 -25.54
C ASN A 25 2.42 7.15 -25.61
N SER A 26 1.23 7.53 -25.16
CA SER A 26 0.00 6.73 -25.25
C SER A 26 -0.93 7.32 -26.29
N PHE A 27 -1.58 6.45 -27.04
CA PHE A 27 -2.64 6.77 -27.99
C PHE A 27 -3.77 5.78 -27.70
N SER A 28 -4.87 6.25 -27.17
CA SER A 28 -6.01 5.42 -26.81
C SER A 28 -7.26 5.95 -27.48
N GLU A 29 -8.11 5.03 -27.93
CA GLU A 29 -9.47 5.29 -28.39
C GLU A 29 -10.40 4.42 -27.57
N GLU A 30 -11.27 5.04 -26.79
CA GLU A 30 -12.23 4.32 -25.97
C GLU A 30 -13.36 3.72 -26.79
N PRO A 31 -14.04 2.67 -26.28
CA PRO A 31 -15.19 2.10 -26.95
C PRO A 31 -16.36 3.11 -26.87
N ASN A 32 -17.20 3.14 -27.91
CA ASN A 32 -18.47 3.84 -27.85
C ASN A 32 -19.51 2.90 -27.21
N LYS A 33 -19.85 3.15 -25.94
CA LYS A 33 -20.74 2.32 -25.11
C LYS A 33 -21.56 3.20 -24.17
N ASP A 34 -22.76 2.78 -23.90
CA ASP A 34 -23.70 3.45 -23.00
C ASP A 34 -23.57 3.04 -21.51
N TRP A 35 -22.51 2.34 -21.15
CA TRP A 35 -22.27 1.84 -19.78
C TRP A 35 -21.97 2.97 -18.78
N ILE A 36 -21.35 4.04 -19.25
CA ILE A 36 -21.04 5.22 -18.45
C ILE A 36 -21.55 6.44 -19.20
N LEU A 37 -22.59 7.04 -18.64
CA LEU A 37 -23.17 8.29 -19.14
C LEU A 37 -22.85 9.38 -18.11
N SER A 38 -21.93 10.27 -18.42
CA SER A 38 -21.57 11.40 -17.58
C SER A 38 -21.35 12.62 -18.45
N SER A 39 -21.81 13.76 -17.99
CA SER A 39 -21.53 15.06 -18.59
C SER A 39 -20.26 15.72 -18.04
N ASP A 40 -19.57 15.07 -17.10
CA ASP A 40 -18.34 15.60 -16.52
C ASP A 40 -17.24 15.65 -17.58
N VAL A 41 -16.49 16.74 -17.57
CA VAL A 41 -15.42 17.00 -18.53
C VAL A 41 -14.10 17.18 -17.78
N ILE A 42 -13.10 16.42 -18.17
CA ILE A 42 -11.73 16.51 -17.66
C ILE A 42 -10.79 16.80 -18.83
N GLU A 43 -10.10 17.96 -18.77
CA GLU A 43 -9.16 18.40 -19.82
C GLU A 43 -9.79 18.38 -21.24
N GLY A 44 -11.04 18.80 -21.35
CA GLY A 44 -11.79 18.89 -22.60
C GLY A 44 -12.28 17.55 -23.14
N LYS A 45 -12.23 16.48 -22.34
CA LYS A 45 -12.71 15.13 -22.64
C LYS A 45 -13.81 14.72 -21.68
N THR A 46 -14.82 14.01 -22.19
CA THR A 46 -15.89 13.50 -21.34
C THR A 46 -15.44 12.32 -20.50
N VAL A 47 -16.13 12.06 -19.40
CA VAL A 47 -15.95 10.82 -18.61
C VAL A 47 -16.80 9.67 -19.20
N ALA A 48 -17.71 9.98 -20.12
CA ALA A 48 -18.50 8.98 -20.83
C ALA A 48 -17.63 8.09 -21.74
N LEU A 49 -18.15 6.92 -22.12
CA LEU A 49 -17.52 6.07 -23.12
C LEU A 49 -18.11 6.34 -24.51
N ASP A 50 -17.77 7.48 -25.09
CA ASP A 50 -18.36 8.00 -26.33
C ASP A 50 -17.47 7.89 -27.57
N GLY A 51 -16.36 7.14 -27.48
CA GLY A 51 -15.44 6.87 -28.58
C GLY A 51 -14.36 7.94 -28.74
N GLU A 52 -14.14 8.79 -27.74
CA GLU A 52 -13.11 9.80 -27.77
C GLU A 52 -11.69 9.24 -27.90
N LYS A 53 -10.81 10.06 -28.47
CA LYS A 53 -9.37 9.73 -28.65
C LYS A 53 -8.54 10.52 -27.65
N PHE A 54 -7.58 9.84 -27.02
CA PHE A 54 -6.69 10.39 -26.04
C PHE A 54 -5.24 10.23 -26.54
N SER A 55 -4.46 11.28 -26.38
CA SER A 55 -3.01 11.23 -26.62
C SER A 55 -2.31 11.92 -25.45
N GLY A 56 -1.36 11.23 -24.86
CA GLY A 56 -0.62 11.74 -23.72
C GLY A 56 0.79 11.19 -23.65
N ASN A 57 1.63 11.87 -22.86
CA ASN A 57 3.01 11.48 -22.65
C ASN A 57 3.33 11.29 -21.17
N ALA A 58 4.29 10.41 -20.93
CA ALA A 58 4.97 10.20 -19.67
C ALA A 58 6.46 10.47 -19.87
N PHE A 59 7.08 11.14 -18.92
CA PHE A 59 8.51 11.39 -18.90
C PHE A 59 9.04 11.22 -17.49
N SER A 60 10.18 10.54 -17.35
CA SER A 60 10.90 10.37 -16.10
C SER A 60 12.40 10.51 -16.36
N ILE A 61 13.07 11.26 -15.49
CA ILE A 61 14.53 11.30 -15.43
C ILE A 61 14.96 11.26 -13.98
N GLY A 62 15.85 10.32 -13.64
CA GLY A 62 16.36 10.12 -12.29
C GLY A 62 17.87 10.09 -12.25
N PHE A 63 18.46 10.83 -11.32
CA PHE A 63 19.87 10.76 -11.00
C PHE A 63 20.04 10.15 -9.61
N ASN A 64 20.77 9.06 -9.52
CA ASN A 64 21.00 8.32 -8.28
C ASN A 64 22.51 8.17 -8.04
N ARG A 65 22.93 8.55 -6.84
CA ARG A 65 24.26 8.28 -6.29
C ARG A 65 24.14 7.36 -5.09
N VAL A 66 24.84 6.22 -5.11
CA VAL A 66 24.91 5.29 -3.99
C VAL A 66 26.38 5.03 -3.65
N SER A 67 26.80 5.42 -2.46
CA SER A 67 28.12 5.14 -1.90
C SER A 67 27.99 4.29 -0.62
N GLU A 68 29.10 4.01 0.06
CA GLU A 68 29.10 3.18 1.25
C GLU A 68 28.15 3.65 2.34
N HIS A 69 28.10 4.98 2.58
CA HIS A 69 27.27 5.57 3.62
C HIS A 69 26.20 6.53 3.10
N TRP A 70 26.39 7.11 1.91
CA TRP A 70 25.54 8.18 1.43
C TRP A 70 24.79 7.77 0.16
N GLY A 71 23.49 8.05 0.16
CA GLY A 71 22.63 7.94 -1.02
C GLY A 71 22.00 9.28 -1.34
N THR A 72 22.02 9.66 -2.63
CA THR A 72 21.35 10.85 -3.15
C THR A 72 20.50 10.44 -4.31
N SER A 73 19.22 10.86 -4.34
CA SER A 73 18.33 10.71 -5.49
C SER A 73 17.74 12.07 -5.84
N ILE A 74 17.69 12.38 -7.11
CA ILE A 74 17.04 13.56 -7.71
C ILE A 74 16.22 13.05 -8.86
N ASP A 75 14.91 13.18 -8.79
CA ASP A 75 14.02 12.62 -9.79
C ASP A 75 13.04 13.70 -10.28
N TYR A 76 12.75 13.67 -11.56
CA TYR A 76 11.69 14.45 -12.18
C TYR A 76 10.78 13.51 -12.95
N ASP A 77 9.51 13.54 -12.63
CA ASP A 77 8.47 12.72 -13.23
C ASP A 77 7.31 13.58 -13.73
N GLN A 78 6.77 13.23 -14.88
CA GLN A 78 5.54 13.85 -15.36
C GLN A 78 4.64 12.84 -16.08
N LEU A 79 3.33 13.01 -15.87
CA LEU A 79 2.30 12.38 -16.67
C LEU A 79 1.32 13.45 -17.14
N SER A 80 1.19 13.58 -18.47
CA SER A 80 0.28 14.55 -19.05
C SER A 80 -1.19 14.22 -18.74
N PRO A 81 -2.12 15.22 -18.81
CA PRO A 81 -3.52 15.04 -18.41
C PRO A 81 -4.23 13.88 -19.10
N LEU A 82 -3.95 13.66 -20.37
CA LEU A 82 -4.59 12.66 -21.22
C LEU A 82 -3.77 11.37 -21.39
N PHE A 83 -2.69 11.19 -20.61
CA PHE A 83 -1.91 9.95 -20.66
C PHE A 83 -2.75 8.78 -20.12
N ARG A 84 -2.82 7.70 -20.88
CA ARG A 84 -3.51 6.45 -20.52
C ARG A 84 -2.60 5.24 -20.74
N ALA A 85 -2.66 4.31 -19.80
CA ALA A 85 -2.01 3.01 -19.90
C ALA A 85 -3.06 1.92 -19.59
N ASP A 86 -3.86 1.55 -20.58
CA ASP A 86 -5.00 0.63 -20.42
C ASP A 86 -4.61 -0.75 -19.88
N MET A 87 -3.37 -1.18 -20.11
CA MET A 87 -2.80 -2.43 -19.57
C MET A 87 -1.95 -2.21 -18.32
N GLY A 88 -1.83 -0.97 -17.84
CA GLY A 88 -1.07 -0.57 -16.67
C GLY A 88 -1.96 -0.04 -15.55
N PHE A 89 -1.34 0.32 -14.43
CA PHE A 89 -2.00 0.95 -13.30
C PHE A 89 -1.50 2.38 -13.12
N VAL A 90 -2.26 3.34 -13.64
CA VAL A 90 -2.01 4.78 -13.48
C VAL A 90 -3.00 5.33 -12.46
N THR A 91 -2.50 5.73 -11.29
CA THR A 91 -3.33 6.25 -10.20
C THR A 91 -3.62 7.74 -10.31
N GLN A 92 -2.76 8.47 -11.01
CA GLN A 92 -2.84 9.91 -11.17
C GLN A 92 -2.15 10.32 -12.48
N ASN A 93 -2.74 11.26 -13.20
CA ASN A 93 -2.14 11.99 -14.31
C ASN A 93 -2.21 13.51 -14.05
N ASN A 94 -1.90 14.34 -15.02
CA ASN A 94 -1.87 15.79 -14.91
C ASN A 94 -0.95 16.28 -13.78
N PHE A 95 0.30 15.77 -13.76
CA PHE A 95 1.30 16.22 -12.80
C PHE A 95 2.70 16.33 -13.40
N ARG A 96 3.48 17.22 -12.81
CA ARG A 96 4.94 17.38 -12.91
C ARG A 96 5.48 17.39 -11.51
N GLU A 97 6.35 16.45 -11.18
CA GLU A 97 6.88 16.27 -9.86
C GLU A 97 8.39 16.32 -9.86
N PHE A 98 8.95 17.07 -8.93
CA PHE A 98 10.36 17.04 -8.59
C PHE A 98 10.52 16.46 -7.20
N SER A 99 11.33 15.41 -7.07
CA SER A 99 11.65 14.82 -5.79
C SER A 99 13.16 14.80 -5.53
N PHE A 100 13.51 14.99 -4.27
CA PHE A 100 14.88 14.94 -3.78
C PHE A 100 14.93 14.06 -2.54
N ARG A 101 15.92 13.18 -2.48
CA ARG A 101 16.22 12.36 -1.31
C ARG A 101 17.71 12.37 -1.03
N GLN A 102 18.07 12.67 0.22
CA GLN A 102 19.40 12.47 0.76
C GLN A 102 19.34 11.50 1.92
N SER A 103 20.17 10.46 1.88
CA SER A 103 20.19 9.43 2.92
C SER A 103 21.60 9.16 3.43
N TYR A 104 21.67 8.73 4.68
CA TYR A 104 22.87 8.23 5.32
C TYR A 104 22.59 6.87 5.95
N ILE A 105 23.48 5.91 5.72
CA ILE A 105 23.43 4.59 6.33
C ILE A 105 24.78 4.25 6.96
N ASN A 106 24.73 3.74 8.17
CA ASN A 106 25.92 3.19 8.85
C ASN A 106 25.60 1.79 9.36
N GLN A 107 26.44 0.84 8.99
CA GLN A 107 26.34 -0.55 9.42
C GLN A 107 27.57 -0.94 10.25
N THR A 108 27.35 -1.62 11.35
CA THR A 108 28.43 -2.01 12.28
C THR A 108 28.10 -3.35 12.94
N ASP A 109 29.11 -4.01 13.49
CA ASP A 109 28.93 -5.21 14.31
C ASP A 109 28.70 -4.92 15.81
N LYS A 110 28.48 -3.66 16.16
CA LYS A 110 28.24 -3.21 17.54
C LYS A 110 26.80 -3.50 17.99
N LYS A 111 26.41 -3.05 19.17
CA LYS A 111 25.06 -3.21 19.72
C LYS A 111 23.98 -2.62 18.79
N VAL A 112 24.25 -1.49 18.16
CA VAL A 112 23.45 -0.93 17.06
C VAL A 112 24.09 -1.41 15.75
N THR A 113 23.41 -2.28 15.03
CA THR A 113 23.95 -2.89 13.80
C THR A 113 23.71 -2.02 12.56
N MET A 114 22.66 -1.21 12.57
CA MET A 114 22.38 -0.29 11.49
C MET A 114 21.73 1.00 12.03
N THR A 115 22.20 2.13 11.52
CA THR A 115 21.53 3.43 11.65
C THR A 115 21.27 3.94 10.24
N PHE A 116 20.05 4.40 9.99
CA PHE A 116 19.64 5.01 8.74
C PHE A 116 18.94 6.34 9.03
N ALA A 117 19.32 7.39 8.30
CA ALA A 117 18.65 8.67 8.31
C ALA A 117 18.42 9.14 6.87
N ALA A 118 17.28 9.74 6.59
CA ALA A 118 17.01 10.33 5.28
C ALA A 118 16.13 11.57 5.41
N ILE A 119 16.24 12.44 4.42
CA ILE A 119 15.32 13.54 4.16
C ILE A 119 14.80 13.33 2.74
N GLU A 120 13.48 13.36 2.60
CA GLU A 120 12.79 13.34 1.30
C GLU A 120 11.97 14.63 1.17
N THR A 121 11.99 15.23 -0.02
CA THR A 121 11.16 16.38 -0.36
C THR A 121 10.53 16.16 -1.72
N GLU A 122 9.33 16.66 -1.91
CA GLU A 122 8.55 16.50 -3.11
C GLU A 122 7.78 17.79 -3.40
N ILE A 123 7.86 18.25 -4.64
CA ILE A 123 7.11 19.40 -5.12
C ILE A 123 6.39 18.98 -6.41
N GLN A 124 5.08 19.11 -6.41
CA GLN A 124 4.25 18.70 -7.53
C GLN A 124 3.42 19.87 -8.06
N TYR A 125 3.39 20.02 -9.37
CA TYR A 125 2.56 20.96 -10.12
C TYR A 125 1.67 20.19 -11.10
N ASN A 126 0.54 20.76 -11.50
CA ASN A 126 -0.19 20.30 -12.67
C ASN A 126 0.42 20.87 -13.98
N PHE A 127 -0.10 20.45 -15.13
CA PHE A 127 0.39 20.93 -16.43
C PHE A 127 0.05 22.40 -16.71
N THR A 128 -0.89 23.01 -16.01
CA THR A 128 -1.17 24.46 -16.09
C THR A 128 -0.23 25.30 -15.21
N GLY A 129 0.68 24.64 -14.44
CA GLY A 129 1.61 25.31 -13.54
C GLY A 129 1.03 25.61 -12.14
N LYS A 130 -0.18 25.15 -11.83
CA LYS A 130 -0.76 25.26 -10.49
C LYS A 130 -0.05 24.28 -9.53
N LEU A 131 0.37 24.79 -8.37
CA LEU A 131 0.97 23.95 -7.30
C LEU A 131 -0.08 22.96 -6.81
N LYS A 132 0.31 21.67 -6.67
CA LYS A 132 -0.52 20.59 -6.14
C LYS A 132 -0.07 20.09 -4.79
N ARG A 133 1.24 19.92 -4.60
CA ARG A 133 1.78 19.41 -3.34
C ARG A 133 3.18 19.91 -3.06
N VAL A 134 3.47 20.18 -1.78
CA VAL A 134 4.81 20.34 -1.24
C VAL A 134 4.91 19.53 0.04
N HIS A 135 5.77 18.53 0.01
CA HIS A 135 5.89 17.55 1.09
C HIS A 135 7.34 17.44 1.57
N PHE A 136 7.53 17.30 2.89
CA PHE A 136 8.82 17.10 3.55
C PHE A 136 8.73 15.91 4.49
N LEU A 137 9.68 14.97 4.40
CA LEU A 137 9.67 13.70 5.11
C LEU A 137 11.05 13.31 5.63
N PRO A 138 11.45 13.77 6.82
CA PRO A 138 12.60 13.19 7.53
C PRO A 138 12.28 11.80 8.06
N ILE A 139 13.23 10.89 7.90
CA ILE A 139 13.14 9.48 8.27
C ILE A 139 14.34 9.12 9.14
N TYR A 140 14.11 8.33 10.17
CA TYR A 140 15.14 7.76 11.00
C TYR A 140 14.85 6.32 11.37
N SER A 141 15.87 5.45 11.29
CA SER A 141 15.73 4.03 11.61
C SER A 141 16.97 3.50 12.32
N MET A 142 16.75 2.58 13.26
CA MET A 142 17.81 1.85 13.95
C MET A 142 17.51 0.37 13.98
N MET A 143 18.54 -0.45 13.85
CA MET A 143 18.48 -1.89 14.09
C MET A 143 19.48 -2.28 15.17
N PHE A 144 19.09 -3.19 16.04
CA PHE A 144 19.89 -3.66 17.15
C PHE A 144 20.18 -5.16 17.02
N LYS A 145 21.31 -5.59 17.56
CA LYS A 145 21.78 -6.98 17.50
C LYS A 145 20.84 -7.98 18.21
N ASN A 146 20.01 -7.52 19.14
CA ASN A 146 19.01 -8.32 19.85
C ASN A 146 17.71 -8.56 19.05
N GLY A 147 17.68 -8.22 17.76
CA GLY A 147 16.51 -8.38 16.90
C GLY A 147 15.44 -7.28 17.06
N PHE A 148 15.72 -6.20 17.82
CA PHE A 148 14.87 -5.02 17.88
C PHE A 148 15.23 -4.05 16.73
N SER A 149 14.20 -3.46 16.11
CA SER A 149 14.36 -2.33 15.19
C SER A 149 13.28 -1.28 15.44
N PHE A 150 13.66 -0.04 15.25
CA PHE A 150 12.81 1.14 15.39
C PHE A 150 12.84 1.96 14.12
N ASN A 151 11.69 2.50 13.71
CA ASN A 151 11.55 3.39 12.56
C ASN A 151 10.67 4.57 12.96
N TYR A 152 11.09 5.75 12.58
CA TYR A 152 10.36 6.99 12.75
C TYR A 152 10.39 7.79 11.45
N ALA A 153 9.25 8.37 11.07
CA ALA A 153 9.19 9.38 10.02
C ALA A 153 8.18 10.47 10.41
N TYR A 154 8.53 11.70 10.08
CA TYR A 154 7.67 12.87 10.27
C TYR A 154 7.22 13.38 8.90
N SER A 155 5.96 13.21 8.57
CA SER A 155 5.36 13.66 7.31
C SER A 155 4.79 15.06 7.51
N TYR A 156 5.36 16.05 6.85
CA TYR A 156 4.91 17.43 6.91
C TYR A 156 4.47 17.88 5.51
N ASN A 157 3.17 18.10 5.36
CA ASN A 157 2.55 18.67 4.17
C ASN A 157 2.52 20.19 4.34
N ILE A 158 3.43 20.87 3.64
CA ILE A 158 3.49 22.34 3.61
C ILE A 158 2.27 22.86 2.84
N TYR A 159 1.93 22.16 1.75
CA TYR A 159 0.82 22.48 0.88
C TYR A 159 0.28 21.21 0.21
N GLU A 160 -1.02 21.10 0.08
CA GLU A 160 -1.70 20.08 -0.74
C GLU A 160 -3.00 20.66 -1.30
N GLU A 161 -3.21 20.50 -2.60
CA GLU A 161 -4.47 20.83 -3.25
C GLU A 161 -5.23 19.55 -3.58
N TYR A 162 -6.50 19.49 -3.21
CA TYR A 162 -7.37 18.39 -3.51
C TYR A 162 -8.80 18.89 -3.85
N ASN A 163 -9.31 18.51 -5.02
CA ASN A 163 -10.62 18.93 -5.53
C ASN A 163 -10.87 20.45 -5.55
N GLY A 164 -9.82 21.24 -5.73
CA GLY A 164 -9.92 22.70 -5.74
C GLY A 164 -9.67 23.36 -4.38
N ASP A 165 -9.73 22.61 -3.28
CA ASP A 165 -9.46 23.11 -1.94
C ASP A 165 -7.95 23.05 -1.61
N GLU A 166 -7.48 24.02 -0.83
CA GLU A 166 -6.08 24.14 -0.41
C GLU A 166 -5.92 23.81 1.06
N PHE A 167 -5.01 22.89 1.35
CA PHE A 167 -4.65 22.45 2.70
C PHE A 167 -3.19 22.81 2.99
N LYS A 168 -2.91 23.40 4.16
CA LYS A 168 -1.59 23.91 4.50
C LYS A 168 -1.16 23.50 5.91
N ASN A 169 0.14 23.27 6.08
CA ASN A 169 0.80 23.15 7.39
C ASN A 169 0.19 22.08 8.31
N PHE A 170 0.06 20.87 7.81
CA PHE A 170 -0.38 19.74 8.63
C PHE A 170 0.65 18.60 8.62
N ALA A 171 0.72 17.87 9.73
CA ALA A 171 1.74 16.86 9.91
C ALA A 171 1.24 15.62 10.62
N SER A 172 1.90 14.51 10.33
CA SER A 172 1.71 13.22 11.01
C SER A 172 3.03 12.52 11.29
N ASN A 173 3.03 11.69 12.32
CA ASN A 173 4.16 10.89 12.74
C ASN A 173 3.91 9.43 12.39
N PHE A 174 4.88 8.79 11.76
CA PHE A 174 4.92 7.35 11.56
C PHE A 174 5.91 6.75 12.56
N ILE A 175 5.43 5.83 13.39
CA ILE A 175 6.24 5.17 14.41
C ILE A 175 6.11 3.68 14.20
N GLY A 176 7.22 3.02 13.95
CA GLY A 176 7.27 1.58 13.74
C GLY A 176 8.30 0.90 14.62
N PHE A 177 8.02 -0.33 15.00
CA PHE A 177 9.01 -1.20 15.63
C PHE A 177 8.83 -2.64 15.18
N ARG A 178 9.93 -3.36 15.19
CA ARG A 178 9.95 -4.82 15.06
C ARG A 178 10.82 -5.38 16.17
N TYR A 179 10.38 -6.50 16.72
CA TYR A 179 11.16 -7.26 17.68
C TYR A 179 11.09 -8.75 17.34
N SER A 180 12.22 -9.33 17.00
CA SER A 180 12.35 -10.75 16.63
C SER A 180 13.56 -11.33 17.36
N PRO A 181 13.43 -11.64 18.67
CA PRO A 181 14.56 -12.13 19.48
C PRO A 181 15.02 -13.53 19.06
N ASN A 182 14.15 -14.29 18.41
CA ASN A 182 14.41 -15.64 17.92
C ASN A 182 13.42 -16.01 16.79
N GLU A 183 13.55 -17.20 16.23
CA GLU A 183 12.70 -17.68 15.13
C GLU A 183 11.25 -17.98 15.54
N LYS A 184 10.97 -18.09 16.86
CA LYS A 184 9.64 -18.44 17.37
C LYS A 184 8.72 -17.26 17.55
N ILE A 185 9.27 -16.07 17.78
CA ILE A 185 8.47 -14.85 18.08
C ILE A 185 8.94 -13.70 17.20
N SER A 186 8.00 -13.07 16.53
CA SER A 186 8.20 -11.79 15.86
C SER A 186 7.00 -10.87 16.14
N ILE A 187 7.29 -9.66 16.59
CA ILE A 187 6.30 -8.61 16.84
C ILE A 187 6.62 -7.47 15.87
N PHE A 188 5.62 -6.99 15.17
CA PHE A 188 5.73 -5.88 14.23
C PHE A 188 4.61 -4.88 14.49
N SER A 189 4.95 -3.60 14.58
CA SER A 189 3.98 -2.52 14.67
C SER A 189 4.37 -1.37 13.74
N ARG A 190 3.38 -0.74 13.11
CA ARG A 190 3.52 0.48 12.32
C ARG A 190 2.31 1.37 12.52
N ASN A 191 2.52 2.55 13.09
CA ASN A 191 1.47 3.44 13.56
C ASN A 191 1.60 4.81 12.89
N LEU A 192 0.47 5.49 12.73
CA LEU A 192 0.38 6.88 12.29
C LEU A 192 -0.41 7.66 13.33
N ILE A 193 0.12 8.78 13.74
CA ILE A 193 -0.54 9.70 14.70
C ILE A 193 -0.28 11.14 14.23
N GLY A 194 -1.35 11.90 14.01
CA GLY A 194 -1.21 13.29 13.58
C GLY A 194 -2.40 13.81 12.81
N LYS A 195 -2.13 14.75 11.93
CA LYS A 195 -3.13 15.38 11.08
C LYS A 195 -2.99 14.88 9.65
N THR A 196 -4.10 14.53 9.00
CA THR A 196 -4.18 14.16 7.59
C THR A 196 -5.49 14.66 6.99
N ILE A 197 -5.58 14.76 5.68
CA ILE A 197 -6.84 15.10 5.01
C ILE A 197 -7.81 13.92 5.09
N ALA A 198 -9.07 14.21 5.39
CA ALA A 198 -10.20 13.28 5.32
C ALA A 198 -10.80 13.30 3.90
N TYR A 199 -10.23 12.52 2.98
CA TYR A 199 -10.66 12.50 1.57
C TYR A 199 -12.05 11.88 1.35
N ASN A 200 -12.54 11.06 2.30
CA ASN A 200 -13.74 10.23 2.13
C ASN A 200 -15.04 10.89 2.66
N ILE A 201 -15.05 12.21 2.80
CA ILE A 201 -16.23 12.99 3.22
C ILE A 201 -16.58 14.00 2.14
N SER A 202 -17.82 14.46 2.13
CA SER A 202 -18.35 15.38 1.09
C SER A 202 -17.56 16.67 0.96
N ASN A 203 -17.08 17.20 2.09
CA ASN A 203 -16.21 18.38 2.15
C ASN A 203 -14.90 17.96 2.80
N PRO A 204 -13.86 17.62 2.02
CA PRO A 204 -12.57 17.22 2.57
C PRO A 204 -11.97 18.26 3.50
N GLU A 205 -11.46 17.85 4.65
CA GLU A 205 -10.79 18.74 5.58
C GLU A 205 -9.67 18.00 6.36
N VAL A 206 -8.81 18.77 7.00
CA VAL A 206 -7.74 18.21 7.84
C VAL A 206 -8.33 17.74 9.15
N GLY A 207 -8.17 16.45 9.46
CA GLY A 207 -8.61 15.82 10.71
C GLY A 207 -7.45 15.24 11.52
N LYS A 208 -7.71 14.97 12.81
CA LYS A 208 -6.81 14.22 13.69
C LYS A 208 -6.98 12.73 13.41
N ARG A 209 -5.91 12.08 12.94
CA ARG A 209 -5.89 10.66 12.58
C ARG A 209 -4.99 9.86 13.50
N MET A 210 -5.47 8.71 13.94
CA MET A 210 -4.69 7.70 14.63
C MET A 210 -4.93 6.36 13.96
N ARG A 211 -3.83 5.73 13.48
CA ARG A 211 -3.85 4.36 12.94
C ARG A 211 -2.85 3.52 13.71
N LEU A 212 -3.31 2.39 14.22
CA LEU A 212 -2.48 1.41 14.90
C LEU A 212 -2.51 0.09 14.11
N ASN A 213 -1.32 -0.46 13.81
CA ASN A 213 -1.20 -1.78 13.24
C ASN A 213 -0.23 -2.59 14.10
N LEU A 214 -0.69 -3.73 14.58
CA LEU A 214 0.11 -4.67 15.34
C LEU A 214 -0.05 -6.06 14.73
N ARG A 215 1.05 -6.75 14.50
CA ARG A 215 1.10 -8.16 14.10
C ARG A 215 2.07 -8.90 14.99
N ILE A 216 1.66 -10.05 15.48
CA ILE A 216 2.49 -10.98 16.22
C ILE A 216 2.56 -12.27 15.41
N SER A 217 3.75 -12.83 15.24
CA SER A 217 3.93 -14.18 14.72
C SER A 217 4.52 -15.03 15.83
N PHE A 218 3.87 -16.12 16.17
CA PHE A 218 4.26 -17.00 17.24
C PHE A 218 4.26 -18.45 16.77
N ARG A 219 5.41 -19.14 16.95
CA ARG A 219 5.63 -20.55 16.59
C ARG A 219 6.15 -21.29 17.83
N PRO A 220 5.28 -21.78 18.70
CA PRO A 220 5.70 -22.48 19.91
C PRO A 220 6.51 -23.75 19.62
N ASN A 221 6.21 -24.41 18.49
CA ASN A 221 6.92 -25.57 17.97
C ASN A 221 6.82 -25.63 16.44
N ASP A 222 7.44 -26.63 15.81
CA ASP A 222 7.50 -26.77 14.35
C ASP A 222 6.16 -27.09 13.70
N LYS A 223 5.19 -27.57 14.50
CA LYS A 223 3.85 -27.95 14.00
C LYS A 223 2.82 -26.83 14.10
N LEU A 224 2.98 -25.87 14.99
CA LEU A 224 1.96 -24.90 15.31
C LEU A 224 2.45 -23.47 15.07
N SER A 225 1.67 -22.68 14.35
CA SER A 225 1.92 -21.26 14.18
C SER A 225 0.64 -20.44 14.32
N PHE A 226 0.75 -19.30 14.98
CA PHE A 226 -0.29 -18.29 15.14
C PHE A 226 0.21 -16.94 14.67
N SER A 227 -0.62 -16.21 13.96
CA SER A 227 -0.30 -14.85 13.53
C SER A 227 -1.52 -13.94 13.73
N PRO A 228 -1.81 -13.53 14.99
CA PRO A 228 -2.80 -12.49 15.24
C PRO A 228 -2.31 -11.14 14.74
N SER A 229 -3.24 -10.36 14.21
CA SER A 229 -3.01 -8.97 13.85
C SER A 229 -4.24 -8.13 14.14
N ILE A 230 -4.01 -6.89 14.53
CA ILE A 230 -5.03 -5.87 14.69
C ILE A 230 -4.62 -4.63 13.90
N SER A 231 -5.55 -4.08 13.12
CA SER A 231 -5.46 -2.79 12.46
C SER A 231 -6.63 -1.94 12.95
N SER A 232 -6.33 -0.83 13.60
CA SER A 232 -7.33 0.10 14.11
C SER A 232 -7.10 1.48 13.52
N GLU A 233 -8.17 2.15 13.17
CA GLU A 233 -8.11 3.52 12.67
C GLU A 233 -9.23 4.35 13.28
N SER A 234 -8.89 5.60 13.66
CA SER A 234 -9.85 6.61 14.05
C SER A 234 -9.46 7.95 13.45
N MET A 235 -10.44 8.70 13.03
CA MET A 235 -10.30 10.06 12.54
C MET A 235 -11.38 10.95 13.12
N LYS A 236 -10.98 12.17 13.53
CA LYS A 236 -11.84 13.15 14.18
C LYS A 236 -11.62 14.51 13.56
N TYR A 237 -12.65 15.34 13.56
CA TYR A 237 -12.57 16.77 13.26
C TYR A 237 -11.61 17.46 14.24
N ILE A 238 -10.89 18.49 13.77
CA ILE A 238 -9.93 19.20 14.62
C ILE A 238 -10.64 20.04 15.67
N GLU A 239 -11.67 20.79 15.26
CA GLU A 239 -12.35 21.77 16.12
C GLU A 239 -13.40 21.11 17.02
N SER A 240 -14.36 20.39 16.45
CA SER A 240 -15.45 19.77 17.22
C SER A 240 -15.02 18.54 17.98
N ASN A 241 -13.89 17.92 17.60
CA ASN A 241 -13.43 16.61 18.10
C ASN A 241 -14.45 15.47 17.88
N GLU A 242 -15.47 15.72 17.05
CA GLU A 242 -16.43 14.70 16.63
C GLU A 242 -15.77 13.66 15.74
N LYS A 243 -16.32 12.47 15.77
CA LYS A 243 -15.78 11.33 15.02
C LYS A 243 -16.20 11.41 13.56
N ILE A 244 -15.23 11.42 12.64
CA ILE A 244 -15.45 11.19 11.21
C ILE A 244 -15.66 9.70 10.97
N HIS A 245 -14.70 8.87 11.41
CA HIS A 245 -14.82 7.42 11.40
C HIS A 245 -13.93 6.77 12.48
N SER A 246 -14.28 5.56 12.87
CA SER A 246 -13.38 4.70 13.65
C SER A 246 -13.82 3.26 13.55
N GLY A 247 -12.87 2.35 13.67
CA GLY A 247 -13.10 0.93 13.72
C GLY A 247 -11.79 0.17 13.76
N TYR A 248 -11.89 -1.16 13.77
CA TYR A 248 -10.73 -2.04 13.73
C TYR A 248 -11.01 -3.30 12.92
N ILE A 249 -9.94 -3.94 12.50
CA ILE A 249 -9.94 -5.26 11.88
C ILE A 249 -9.03 -6.15 12.73
N PHE A 250 -9.59 -7.20 13.30
CA PHE A 250 -8.83 -8.24 13.98
C PHE A 250 -8.74 -9.46 13.09
N ARG A 251 -7.53 -9.97 12.83
CA ARG A 251 -7.30 -11.17 12.01
C ARG A 251 -6.40 -12.16 12.75
N LEU A 252 -6.83 -13.41 12.79
CA LEU A 252 -6.05 -14.54 13.29
C LEU A 252 -5.78 -15.50 12.14
N ASN A 253 -4.51 -15.76 11.85
CA ASN A 253 -4.09 -16.81 10.93
C ASN A 253 -3.41 -17.91 11.76
N SER A 254 -4.00 -19.10 11.77
CA SER A 254 -3.50 -20.26 12.52
C SER A 254 -3.20 -21.40 11.54
N LYS A 255 -2.08 -22.07 11.73
CA LYS A 255 -1.68 -23.25 10.96
C LYS A 255 -1.23 -24.34 11.90
N TYR A 256 -1.72 -25.55 11.67
CA TYR A 256 -1.26 -26.76 12.34
C TYR A 256 -0.79 -27.79 11.32
N GLN A 257 0.44 -28.30 11.49
CA GLN A 257 1.06 -29.35 10.66
C GLN A 257 0.92 -30.70 11.39
N PHE A 258 0.01 -31.55 10.94
CA PHE A 258 -0.19 -32.89 11.52
C PHE A 258 0.98 -33.82 11.22
N SER A 259 1.39 -33.84 9.94
CA SER A 259 2.53 -34.59 9.42
C SER A 259 3.24 -33.78 8.33
N ASN A 260 4.28 -34.32 7.71
CA ASN A 260 4.94 -33.66 6.57
C ASN A 260 3.98 -33.41 5.39
N ASP A 261 2.96 -34.25 5.27
CA ASP A 261 2.05 -34.27 4.11
C ASP A 261 0.71 -33.62 4.42
N LEU A 262 0.28 -33.51 5.70
CA LEU A 262 -1.02 -33.04 6.09
C LEU A 262 -0.95 -31.80 6.96
N SER A 263 -1.62 -30.73 6.55
CA SER A 263 -1.73 -29.48 7.31
C SER A 263 -3.13 -28.88 7.26
N PHE A 264 -3.47 -28.22 8.34
CA PHE A 264 -4.71 -27.42 8.47
C PHE A 264 -4.35 -25.95 8.71
N LYS A 265 -5.02 -25.07 8.01
CA LYS A 265 -4.93 -23.62 8.17
C LYS A 265 -6.33 -23.05 8.37
N ILE A 266 -6.47 -22.10 9.27
CA ILE A 266 -7.70 -21.31 9.39
C ILE A 266 -7.33 -19.83 9.46
N ILE A 267 -8.06 -19.02 8.69
CA ILE A 267 -8.07 -17.57 8.80
C ILE A 267 -9.40 -17.16 9.37
N THR A 268 -9.38 -16.38 10.46
CA THR A 268 -10.56 -15.75 11.05
C THR A 268 -10.33 -14.25 11.08
N GLU A 269 -11.27 -13.46 10.60
CA GLU A 269 -11.19 -12.00 10.56
C GLU A 269 -12.51 -11.40 11.02
N TYR A 270 -12.45 -10.49 11.98
CA TYR A 270 -13.55 -9.63 12.36
C TYR A 270 -13.27 -8.20 11.90
N ASN A 271 -14.18 -7.64 11.11
CA ASN A 271 -14.15 -6.28 10.63
C ASN A 271 -15.23 -5.45 11.29
N ASP A 272 -14.82 -4.57 12.22
CA ASP A 272 -15.72 -3.69 12.95
C ASP A 272 -16.37 -2.61 12.06
N PHE A 273 -15.68 -2.15 11.02
CA PHE A 273 -16.22 -1.15 10.09
C PHE A 273 -17.47 -1.64 9.35
N SER A 274 -17.46 -2.90 8.93
CA SER A 274 -18.59 -3.55 8.23
C SER A 274 -19.43 -4.45 9.12
N SER A 275 -19.02 -4.65 10.38
CA SER A 275 -19.63 -5.59 11.33
C SER A 275 -19.71 -7.02 10.75
N THR A 276 -18.62 -7.48 10.12
CA THR A 276 -18.54 -8.79 9.46
C THR A 276 -17.52 -9.70 10.12
N LEU A 277 -17.86 -11.00 10.18
CA LEU A 277 -16.96 -12.07 10.57
C LEU A 277 -16.70 -12.97 9.35
N PHE A 278 -15.44 -13.09 8.98
CA PHE A 278 -14.98 -13.96 7.91
C PHE A 278 -14.21 -15.15 8.50
N MET A 279 -14.48 -16.36 7.98
CA MET A 279 -13.72 -17.56 8.31
C MET A 279 -13.36 -18.34 7.04
N GLN A 280 -12.11 -18.80 6.99
CA GLN A 280 -11.58 -19.58 5.87
C GLN A 280 -10.73 -20.76 6.38
N PRO A 281 -11.33 -21.92 6.64
CA PRO A 281 -10.61 -23.17 6.89
C PRO A 281 -10.07 -23.78 5.60
N LEU A 282 -8.89 -24.39 5.68
CA LEU A 282 -8.23 -25.09 4.56
C LEU A 282 -7.44 -26.29 5.08
N LEU A 283 -7.80 -27.47 4.64
CA LEU A 283 -7.02 -28.69 4.80
C LEU A 283 -6.22 -28.92 3.52
N LYS A 284 -4.92 -29.13 3.65
CA LYS A 284 -4.02 -29.46 2.54
C LYS A 284 -3.37 -30.81 2.81
N TRP A 285 -3.44 -31.73 1.83
CA TRP A 285 -2.80 -33.03 1.87
C TRP A 285 -1.94 -33.28 0.64
N ASN A 286 -0.65 -33.59 0.84
CA ASN A 286 0.34 -33.87 -0.19
C ASN A 286 0.83 -35.31 -0.06
N PRO A 287 0.12 -36.34 -0.58
CA PRO A 287 0.51 -37.74 -0.42
C PRO A 287 1.85 -38.06 -1.10
N ASN A 288 2.24 -37.28 -2.10
CA ASN A 288 3.51 -37.35 -2.80
C ASN A 288 3.87 -36.01 -3.44
N PRO A 289 5.12 -35.79 -3.91
CA PRO A 289 5.56 -34.50 -4.49
C PRO A 289 4.79 -34.04 -5.72
N SER A 290 4.12 -34.95 -6.42
CA SER A 290 3.37 -34.63 -7.65
C SER A 290 1.89 -34.37 -7.42
N THR A 291 1.35 -34.66 -6.22
CA THR A 291 -0.10 -34.62 -5.97
C THR A 291 -0.43 -33.79 -4.75
N VAL A 292 -1.35 -32.85 -4.88
CA VAL A 292 -1.86 -32.05 -3.77
C VAL A 292 -3.37 -31.99 -3.79
N PHE A 293 -3.99 -32.33 -2.66
CA PHE A 293 -5.41 -32.20 -2.41
C PHE A 293 -5.66 -31.01 -1.47
N TYR A 294 -6.71 -30.23 -1.78
CA TYR A 294 -7.21 -29.19 -0.90
C TYR A 294 -8.70 -29.38 -0.67
N ILE A 295 -9.09 -29.27 0.59
CA ILE A 295 -10.49 -29.12 1.00
C ILE A 295 -10.56 -27.85 1.79
N GLY A 296 -11.41 -26.93 1.37
CA GLY A 296 -11.53 -25.64 2.05
C GLY A 296 -12.87 -24.98 1.80
N GLY A 297 -13.08 -23.91 2.52
CA GLY A 297 -14.26 -23.09 2.34
C GLY A 297 -14.01 -21.67 2.80
N ASN A 298 -14.98 -20.81 2.56
CA ASN A 298 -15.06 -19.50 3.19
C ASN A 298 -16.50 -19.21 3.61
N THR A 299 -16.66 -18.43 4.65
CA THR A 299 -17.95 -17.98 5.16
C THR A 299 -17.86 -16.55 5.59
N ASN A 300 -18.78 -15.70 5.12
CA ASN A 300 -19.01 -14.35 5.61
C ASN A 300 -20.30 -14.33 6.43
N ILE A 301 -20.21 -13.77 7.63
CA ILE A 301 -21.32 -13.64 8.57
C ILE A 301 -21.44 -12.16 8.91
N ASN A 302 -22.60 -11.56 8.64
CA ASN A 302 -22.87 -10.16 8.92
C ASN A 302 -23.66 -9.99 10.22
N HIS A 303 -23.28 -8.97 11.00
CA HIS A 303 -24.02 -8.57 12.18
C HIS A 303 -24.99 -7.44 11.82
N PHE A 304 -26.28 -7.77 11.75
CA PHE A 304 -27.30 -6.78 11.50
C PHE A 304 -27.70 -6.07 12.81
N LYS A 305 -27.60 -4.74 12.83
CA LYS A 305 -28.03 -3.87 13.94
C LYS A 305 -29.55 -3.64 13.90
N SER A 306 -30.34 -4.67 13.63
CA SER A 306 -31.78 -4.63 13.77
C SER A 306 -32.18 -4.79 15.25
N SER A 307 -33.47 -4.61 15.56
CA SER A 307 -34.02 -4.79 16.93
C SER A 307 -33.66 -6.14 17.58
N GLU A 308 -33.29 -7.15 16.81
CA GLU A 308 -32.95 -8.49 17.29
C GLU A 308 -31.44 -8.83 17.29
N LYS A 309 -30.54 -7.94 16.88
CA LYS A 309 -29.07 -8.15 16.86
C LYS A 309 -28.63 -9.55 16.38
N LYS A 310 -29.02 -9.95 15.19
CA LYS A 310 -28.73 -11.28 14.68
C LYS A 310 -27.46 -11.32 13.82
N TRP A 311 -26.68 -12.39 13.99
CA TRP A 311 -25.62 -12.78 13.07
C TRP A 311 -26.22 -13.69 11.99
N LEU A 312 -26.10 -13.29 10.72
CA LEU A 312 -26.63 -14.03 9.60
C LEU A 312 -25.50 -14.31 8.60
N THR A 313 -25.47 -15.52 8.08
CA THR A 313 -24.56 -15.90 7.01
C THR A 313 -24.98 -15.20 5.71
N ASP A 314 -24.06 -14.40 5.16
CA ASP A 314 -24.25 -13.71 3.89
C ASP A 314 -23.93 -14.65 2.71
N ASN A 315 -22.73 -15.23 2.73
CA ASN A 315 -22.35 -16.25 1.77
C ASN A 315 -21.49 -17.33 2.43
N SER A 316 -21.52 -18.52 1.85
CA SER A 316 -20.66 -19.64 2.22
C SER A 316 -20.32 -20.46 0.99
N GLN A 317 -19.04 -20.79 0.86
CA GLN A 317 -18.54 -21.60 -0.24
C GLN A 317 -17.71 -22.77 0.29
N LEU A 318 -17.86 -23.93 -0.32
CA LEU A 318 -17.00 -25.10 -0.14
C LEU A 318 -16.30 -25.39 -1.46
N PHE A 319 -15.02 -25.72 -1.43
CA PHE A 319 -14.27 -26.11 -2.59
C PHE A 319 -13.40 -27.33 -2.34
N LEU A 320 -13.22 -28.10 -3.40
CA LEU A 320 -12.26 -29.20 -3.50
C LEU A 320 -11.33 -28.86 -4.67
N LYS A 321 -10.02 -29.04 -4.49
CA LYS A 321 -9.02 -28.82 -5.54
C LYS A 321 -8.02 -29.95 -5.52
N LEU A 322 -7.80 -30.56 -6.71
CA LEU A 322 -6.73 -31.49 -6.99
C LEU A 322 -5.70 -30.81 -7.90
N GLN A 323 -4.44 -30.87 -7.53
CA GLN A 323 -3.32 -30.51 -8.39
C GLN A 323 -2.44 -31.75 -8.61
N TYR A 324 -2.13 -32.02 -9.88
CA TYR A 324 -1.23 -33.10 -10.26
C TYR A 324 -0.18 -32.60 -11.25
N LEU A 325 1.09 -32.87 -10.94
CA LEU A 325 2.23 -32.51 -11.79
C LEU A 325 2.57 -33.66 -12.72
N PHE A 326 2.31 -33.50 -14.01
CA PHE A 326 2.74 -34.42 -15.06
C PHE A 326 4.19 -34.12 -15.42
N LYS A 327 5.04 -35.17 -15.43
CA LYS A 327 6.35 -35.10 -16.07
C LYS A 327 6.19 -35.61 -17.49
N ILE A 328 6.43 -34.80 -18.48
CA ILE A 328 6.57 -35.20 -19.89
C ILE A 328 8.06 -35.46 -20.07
N ASN A 329 8.41 -36.71 -20.33
CA ASN A 329 9.80 -37.11 -20.64
C ASN A 329 10.08 -36.83 -22.10
#